data_bb1471698dbe4c201b015530b6507372
#
_entry.id   bb1471698dbe4c201b015530b6507372
#
_cell.length_a   1.000
_cell.length_b   1.000
_cell.length_c   1.000
_cell.angle_alpha   90.00
_cell.angle_beta   90.00
_cell.angle_gamma   90.00
#
_symmetry.space_group_name_H-M   'P 1'
#
loop_
_entity.id
_entity.type
_entity.pdbx_description
1 polymer ?
#
loop_
_entity_poly.entity_id
_entity_poly.type
_entity_poly.pdbx_seq_one_letter_code
_entity_poly.pdbx_strand_id
1 'polypeptide(L)'
;SIHMLEFKSLIAETDIQLHSIKPDGGSEGAIDAIKTGKVDLIITTGPRLLEGTRSKDFIAIASISDQRTPFYPEIPTMKELGLNTIGGGSWTGLFAPKGVSNNILEEIFEATVNASKKSSVIQQLSEQAASINLNNSLKDAVTFVKNETERLRKACIVSNFS
;
A
#
# COMPACT_ATOMS: atom_id res chain seq x y z
N SER A 1 5.87 -8.97 -6.20
CA SER A 1 4.81 -8.10 -5.65
C SER A 1 5.43 -6.87 -4.98
N ILE A 2 4.64 -5.85 -4.72
CA ILE A 2 5.10 -4.66 -4.01
C ILE A 2 5.66 -5.03 -2.62
N HIS A 3 5.01 -5.91 -1.88
CA HIS A 3 5.47 -6.36 -0.55
C HIS A 3 6.86 -7.00 -0.59
N MET A 4 7.19 -7.73 -1.66
CA MET A 4 8.54 -8.28 -1.80
C MET A 4 9.59 -7.20 -2.05
N LEU A 5 9.23 -6.15 -2.77
CA LEU A 5 10.11 -5.01 -3.01
C LEU A 5 10.34 -4.22 -1.71
N GLU A 6 9.28 -4.00 -0.93
CA GLU A 6 9.34 -3.39 0.40
C GLU A 6 10.21 -4.21 1.37
N PHE A 7 10.04 -5.54 1.35
CA PHE A 7 10.86 -6.46 2.14
C PHE A 7 12.36 -6.36 1.79
N LYS A 8 12.69 -6.38 0.48
CA LYS A 8 14.06 -6.22 0.03
C LYS A 8 14.65 -4.84 0.37
N SER A 9 13.83 -3.79 0.30
CA SER A 9 14.24 -2.46 0.71
C SER A 9 14.56 -2.39 2.20
N LEU A 10 13.76 -3.05 3.03
CA LEU A 10 14.01 -3.14 4.48
C LEU A 10 15.33 -3.86 4.77
N ILE A 11 15.60 -4.99 4.11
CA ILE A 11 16.89 -5.71 4.26
C ILE A 11 18.07 -4.81 3.84
N ALA A 12 17.93 -4.07 2.75
CA ALA A 12 18.99 -3.19 2.25
C ALA A 12 19.30 -2.00 3.18
N GLU A 13 18.31 -1.55 3.96
CA GLU A 13 18.46 -0.45 4.93
C GLU A 13 18.89 -0.91 6.33
N THR A 14 18.86 -2.21 6.57
CA THR A 14 19.17 -2.77 7.89
C THR A 14 20.16 -3.92 7.75
N ASP A 15 20.99 -4.15 8.73
CA ASP A 15 21.87 -5.33 8.77
C ASP A 15 21.15 -6.60 9.25
N ILE A 16 19.82 -6.59 9.30
CA ILE A 16 19.00 -7.70 9.78
C ILE A 16 18.97 -8.79 8.70
N GLN A 17 19.32 -10.01 9.10
CA GLN A 17 19.19 -11.16 8.23
C GLN A 17 17.77 -11.70 8.28
N LEU A 18 17.01 -11.47 7.20
CA LEU A 18 15.64 -11.93 7.04
C LEU A 18 15.55 -12.95 5.91
N HIS A 19 14.82 -14.03 6.15
CA HIS A 19 14.52 -15.04 5.13
C HIS A 19 13.08 -14.90 4.66
N SER A 20 12.89 -14.65 3.36
CA SER A 20 11.58 -14.54 2.77
C SER A 20 10.95 -15.92 2.57
N ILE A 21 9.74 -16.09 3.10
CA ILE A 21 8.89 -17.26 2.87
C ILE A 21 7.68 -16.80 2.06
N LYS A 22 7.35 -17.54 1.00
CA LYS A 22 6.11 -17.33 0.26
C LYS A 22 5.06 -18.29 0.82
N PRO A 23 4.07 -17.79 1.60
CA PRO A 23 3.04 -18.65 2.14
C PRO A 23 2.08 -19.11 1.04
N ASP A 24 1.58 -20.33 1.16
CA ASP A 24 0.46 -20.79 0.35
C ASP A 24 -0.80 -20.02 0.74
N GLY A 25 -1.69 -19.72 -0.22
CA GLY A 25 -2.89 -18.94 0.05
C GLY A 25 -2.72 -17.42 0.07
N GLY A 26 -1.57 -16.90 -0.38
CA GLY A 26 -1.36 -15.45 -0.54
C GLY A 26 -1.42 -14.65 0.76
N SER A 27 -2.20 -13.56 0.79
CA SER A 27 -2.29 -12.69 1.97
C SER A 27 -2.95 -13.38 3.18
N GLU A 28 -3.90 -14.29 2.97
CA GLU A 28 -4.52 -15.05 4.05
C GLU A 28 -3.53 -16.04 4.65
N GLY A 29 -2.80 -16.76 3.80
CA GLY A 29 -1.75 -17.65 4.27
C GLY A 29 -0.63 -16.93 5.04
N ALA A 30 -0.34 -15.66 4.73
CA ALA A 30 0.61 -14.87 5.50
C ALA A 30 0.09 -14.57 6.92
N ILE A 31 -1.21 -14.24 7.05
CA ILE A 31 -1.86 -14.05 8.36
C ILE A 31 -1.83 -15.34 9.17
N ASP A 32 -2.17 -16.47 8.57
CA ASP A 32 -2.10 -17.77 9.26
C ASP A 32 -0.68 -18.15 9.66
N ALA A 33 0.30 -17.81 8.85
CA ALA A 33 1.70 -18.09 9.15
C ALA A 33 2.21 -17.33 10.37
N ILE A 34 1.85 -16.04 10.53
CA ILE A 34 2.24 -15.29 11.72
C ILE A 34 1.46 -15.73 12.96
N LYS A 35 0.16 -16.00 12.85
CA LYS A 35 -0.68 -16.51 13.93
C LYS A 35 -0.17 -17.84 14.48
N THR A 36 0.36 -18.70 13.62
CA THR A 36 0.88 -20.03 14.01
C THR A 36 2.36 -20.04 14.35
N GLY A 37 3.02 -18.89 14.33
CA GLY A 37 4.45 -18.76 14.62
C GLY A 37 5.38 -19.39 13.56
N LYS A 38 4.87 -19.60 12.34
CA LYS A 38 5.68 -20.07 11.22
C LYS A 38 6.58 -18.98 10.63
N VAL A 39 6.23 -17.72 10.84
CA VAL A 39 7.01 -16.54 10.50
C VAL A 39 7.00 -15.55 11.65
N ASP A 40 8.07 -14.76 11.76
CA ASP A 40 8.24 -13.76 12.81
C ASP A 40 7.75 -12.38 12.40
N LEU A 41 7.64 -12.12 11.08
CA LEU A 41 7.29 -10.84 10.50
C LEU A 41 6.45 -11.03 9.24
N ILE A 42 5.47 -10.16 9.02
CA ILE A 42 4.75 -10.04 7.75
C ILE A 42 4.70 -8.59 7.29
N ILE A 43 4.66 -8.38 5.97
CA ILE A 43 4.26 -7.12 5.36
C ILE A 43 2.87 -7.34 4.78
N THR A 44 1.91 -6.52 5.20
CA THR A 44 0.50 -6.69 4.84
C THR A 44 -0.19 -5.34 4.60
N THR A 45 -1.43 -5.37 4.16
CA THR A 45 -2.23 -4.18 3.87
C THR A 45 -3.11 -3.77 5.06
N GLY A 46 -3.61 -2.52 5.04
CA GLY A 46 -4.45 -1.97 6.09
C GLY A 46 -5.65 -2.84 6.50
N PRO A 47 -6.45 -3.38 5.56
CA PRO A 47 -7.57 -4.26 5.91
C PRO A 47 -7.15 -5.51 6.71
N ARG A 48 -6.04 -6.13 6.32
CA ARG A 48 -5.52 -7.31 7.02
C ARG A 48 -4.90 -6.96 8.37
N LEU A 49 -4.30 -5.78 8.46
CA LEU A 49 -3.83 -5.26 9.74
C LEU A 49 -4.99 -5.08 10.73
N LEU A 50 -6.15 -4.53 10.29
CA LEU A 50 -7.36 -4.39 11.12
C LEU A 50 -7.80 -5.73 11.73
N GLU A 51 -7.82 -6.77 10.92
CA GLU A 51 -8.22 -8.10 11.35
C GLU A 51 -7.29 -8.63 12.47
N GLY A 52 -5.99 -8.61 12.24
CA GLY A 52 -5.03 -9.18 13.19
C GLY A 52 -4.85 -8.36 14.47
N THR A 53 -4.93 -7.02 14.39
CA THR A 53 -4.84 -6.16 15.58
C THR A 53 -6.09 -6.23 16.47
N ARG A 54 -7.29 -6.41 15.89
CA ARG A 54 -8.52 -6.64 16.65
C ARG A 54 -8.51 -7.97 17.40
N SER A 55 -8.00 -9.03 16.76
CA SER A 55 -7.86 -10.35 17.40
C SER A 55 -6.67 -10.46 18.34
N LYS A 56 -5.77 -9.45 18.36
CA LYS A 56 -4.51 -9.44 19.13
C LYS A 56 -3.54 -10.56 18.76
N ASP A 57 -3.65 -11.06 17.54
CA ASP A 57 -2.78 -12.13 17.05
C ASP A 57 -1.36 -11.65 16.74
N PHE A 58 -1.23 -10.37 16.39
CA PHE A 58 0.05 -9.71 16.15
C PHE A 58 -0.04 -8.21 16.41
N ILE A 59 1.09 -7.55 16.44
CA ILE A 59 1.22 -6.10 16.63
C ILE A 59 1.77 -5.44 15.35
N ALA A 60 1.30 -4.24 15.06
CA ALA A 60 1.90 -3.42 14.01
C ALA A 60 3.14 -2.70 14.57
N ILE A 61 4.26 -2.81 13.87
CA ILE A 61 5.54 -2.23 14.28
C ILE A 61 5.76 -0.89 13.60
N ALA A 62 5.53 -0.83 12.29
CA ALA A 62 5.72 0.38 11.49
C ALA A 62 4.87 0.35 10.22
N SER A 63 4.60 1.54 9.68
CA SER A 63 3.95 1.75 8.38
C SER A 63 4.99 2.10 7.31
N ILE A 64 4.81 1.57 6.10
CA ILE A 64 5.68 1.85 4.95
C ILE A 64 5.22 3.13 4.19
N SER A 65 4.10 3.70 4.55
CA SER A 65 3.59 4.95 3.96
C SER A 65 4.48 6.16 4.30
N ASP A 66 4.41 7.22 3.48
CA ASP A 66 5.18 8.45 3.69
C ASP A 66 4.74 9.24 4.93
N GLN A 67 3.48 9.05 5.36
CA GLN A 67 2.89 9.66 6.54
C GLN A 67 2.11 8.63 7.33
N ARG A 68 1.92 8.89 8.63
CA ARG A 68 1.06 8.05 9.47
C ARG A 68 -0.35 8.02 8.89
N THR A 69 -0.95 6.83 8.90
CA THR A 69 -2.34 6.69 8.50
C THR A 69 -3.28 7.17 9.61
N PRO A 70 -4.36 7.87 9.30
CA PRO A 70 -5.34 8.30 10.30
C PRO A 70 -6.05 7.12 11.00
N PHE A 71 -5.98 5.92 10.41
CA PHE A 71 -6.58 4.71 10.98
C PHE A 71 -5.74 4.09 12.11
N TYR A 72 -4.44 4.40 12.15
CA TYR A 72 -3.47 3.90 13.13
C TYR A 72 -2.44 4.99 13.42
N PRO A 73 -2.85 6.09 14.03
CA PRO A 73 -1.98 7.24 14.25
C PRO A 73 -0.82 6.94 15.22
N GLU A 74 -0.97 5.89 16.04
CA GLU A 74 0.06 5.41 16.96
C GLU A 74 1.21 4.66 16.27
N ILE A 75 0.99 4.12 15.06
CA ILE A 75 2.01 3.36 14.34
C ILE A 75 2.95 4.32 13.62
N PRO A 76 4.24 4.33 13.95
CA PRO A 76 5.22 5.18 13.28
C PRO A 76 5.42 4.72 11.83
N THR A 77 5.87 5.63 10.98
CA THR A 77 6.35 5.27 9.63
C THR A 77 7.79 4.77 9.70
N MET A 78 8.21 3.97 8.71
CA MET A 78 9.62 3.57 8.56
C MET A 78 10.54 4.78 8.53
N LYS A 79 10.13 5.86 7.86
CA LYS A 79 10.87 7.12 7.79
C LYS A 79 11.07 7.77 9.16
N GLU A 80 10.05 7.78 10.03
CA GLU A 80 10.16 8.28 11.40
C GLU A 80 11.13 7.44 12.25
N LEU A 81 11.30 6.17 11.89
CA LEU A 81 12.27 5.26 12.51
C LEU A 81 13.67 5.36 11.89
N GLY A 82 13.90 6.29 10.97
CA GLY A 82 15.19 6.49 10.31
C GLY A 82 15.49 5.53 9.17
N LEU A 83 14.51 4.76 8.69
CA LEU A 83 14.67 3.81 7.61
C LEU A 83 14.19 4.40 6.28
N ASN A 84 15.10 4.49 5.28
CA ASN A 84 14.79 5.01 3.95
C ASN A 84 14.30 3.90 3.02
N THR A 85 13.20 3.25 3.37
CA THR A 85 12.56 2.26 2.51
C THR A 85 11.92 2.92 1.28
N ILE A 86 11.42 2.11 0.35
CA ILE A 86 10.83 2.66 -0.89
C ILE A 86 9.63 3.58 -0.66
N GLY A 87 8.98 3.53 0.50
CA GLY A 87 7.85 4.38 0.86
C GLY A 87 6.63 4.25 -0.06
N GLY A 88 5.70 5.21 0.05
CA GLY A 88 4.56 5.37 -0.86
C GLY A 88 3.38 4.44 -0.62
N GLY A 89 3.57 3.29 -0.01
CA GLY A 89 2.51 2.33 0.24
C GLY A 89 1.89 1.74 -1.05
N SER A 90 0.69 1.19 -0.94
CA SER A 90 -0.09 0.68 -2.08
C SER A 90 -1.26 1.60 -2.40
N TRP A 91 -1.62 1.67 -3.66
CA TRP A 91 -2.74 2.46 -4.15
C TRP A 91 -3.56 1.70 -5.20
N THR A 92 -4.79 2.10 -5.39
CA THR A 92 -5.71 1.57 -6.41
C THR A 92 -6.23 2.72 -7.26
N GLY A 93 -6.30 2.53 -8.56
CA GLY A 93 -6.81 3.52 -9.50
C GLY A 93 -7.81 2.95 -10.49
N LEU A 94 -8.65 3.81 -11.05
CA LEU A 94 -9.51 3.49 -12.19
C LEU A 94 -8.75 3.72 -13.50
N PHE A 95 -8.81 2.76 -14.39
CA PHE A 95 -8.16 2.80 -15.70
C PHE A 95 -9.18 2.54 -16.80
N ALA A 96 -9.04 3.24 -17.91
CA ALA A 96 -9.83 3.04 -19.12
C ALA A 96 -8.97 2.42 -20.24
N PRO A 97 -9.58 1.69 -21.19
CA PRO A 97 -8.90 1.20 -22.37
C PRO A 97 -8.32 2.34 -23.22
N LYS A 98 -7.27 2.02 -23.99
CA LYS A 98 -6.71 2.97 -24.96
C LYS A 98 -7.77 3.32 -26.01
N GLY A 99 -7.90 4.63 -26.33
CA GLY A 99 -8.81 5.13 -27.38
C GLY A 99 -10.17 5.59 -26.85
N VAL A 100 -10.44 5.51 -25.56
CA VAL A 100 -11.61 6.16 -24.96
C VAL A 100 -11.47 7.68 -25.13
N SER A 101 -12.55 8.35 -25.57
CA SER A 101 -12.54 9.79 -25.81
C SER A 101 -12.34 10.59 -24.51
N ASN A 102 -11.71 11.77 -24.64
CA ASN A 102 -11.48 12.63 -23.48
C ASN A 102 -12.78 13.03 -22.77
N ASN A 103 -13.87 13.25 -23.50
CA ASN A 103 -15.17 13.60 -22.90
C ASN A 103 -15.66 12.48 -21.95
N ILE A 104 -15.57 11.22 -22.39
CA ILE A 104 -15.95 10.08 -21.54
C ILE A 104 -15.01 9.96 -20.33
N LEU A 105 -13.73 10.20 -20.51
CA LEU A 105 -12.76 10.16 -19.40
C LEU A 105 -13.06 11.26 -18.36
N GLU A 106 -13.40 12.47 -18.81
CA GLU A 106 -13.78 13.58 -17.91
C GLU A 106 -15.09 13.26 -17.16
N GLU A 107 -16.10 12.71 -17.85
CA GLU A 107 -17.36 12.30 -17.22
C GLU A 107 -17.11 11.24 -16.12
N ILE A 108 -16.27 10.23 -16.38
CA ILE A 108 -15.90 9.20 -15.38
C ILE A 108 -15.13 9.83 -14.24
N PHE A 109 -14.21 10.75 -14.52
CA PHE A 109 -13.45 11.45 -13.49
C PHE A 109 -14.36 12.25 -12.56
N GLU A 110 -15.25 13.07 -13.12
CA GLU A 110 -16.23 13.84 -12.36
C GLU A 110 -17.16 12.95 -11.52
N ALA A 111 -17.66 11.87 -12.11
CA ALA A 111 -18.47 10.89 -11.40
C ALA A 111 -17.72 10.26 -10.22
N THR A 112 -16.43 9.96 -10.40
CA THR A 112 -15.56 9.43 -9.35
C THR A 112 -15.35 10.45 -8.23
N VAL A 113 -15.07 11.70 -8.57
CA VAL A 113 -14.94 12.81 -7.61
C VAL A 113 -16.23 13.00 -6.82
N ASN A 114 -17.39 12.94 -7.49
CA ASN A 114 -18.68 13.09 -6.83
C ASN A 114 -19.01 11.88 -5.93
N ALA A 115 -18.69 10.67 -6.37
CA ALA A 115 -18.87 9.47 -5.56
C ALA A 115 -18.01 9.49 -4.30
N SER A 116 -16.76 9.94 -4.39
CA SER A 116 -15.81 10.00 -3.29
C SER A 116 -16.23 10.95 -2.14
N LYS A 117 -17.12 11.89 -2.42
CA LYS A 117 -17.68 12.83 -1.43
C LYS A 117 -18.86 12.25 -0.65
N LYS A 118 -19.42 11.12 -1.09
CA LYS A 118 -20.58 10.49 -0.42
C LYS A 118 -20.13 9.84 0.89
N SER A 119 -20.86 10.13 1.96
CA SER A 119 -20.58 9.59 3.30
C SER A 119 -20.53 8.07 3.31
N SER A 120 -21.40 7.39 2.55
CA SER A 120 -21.40 5.93 2.45
C SER A 120 -20.12 5.37 1.83
N VAL A 121 -19.53 6.04 0.83
CA VAL A 121 -18.27 5.65 0.20
C VAL A 121 -17.11 5.87 1.16
N ILE A 122 -17.07 7.04 1.82
CA ILE A 122 -16.06 7.36 2.82
C ILE A 122 -16.08 6.33 3.95
N GLN A 123 -17.27 6.01 4.46
CA GLN A 123 -17.41 5.02 5.52
C GLN A 123 -16.90 3.64 5.10
N GLN A 124 -17.36 3.12 3.96
CA GLN A 124 -16.93 1.80 3.46
C GLN A 124 -15.42 1.69 3.28
N LEU A 125 -14.78 2.74 2.77
CA LEU A 125 -13.32 2.76 2.63
C LEU A 125 -12.62 2.85 3.97
N SER A 126 -13.13 3.65 4.90
CA SER A 126 -12.59 3.77 6.26
C SER A 126 -12.66 2.45 7.03
N GLU A 127 -13.74 1.68 6.87
CA GLU A 127 -13.90 0.35 7.46
C GLU A 127 -12.84 -0.64 6.98
N GLN A 128 -12.23 -0.36 5.83
CA GLN A 128 -11.12 -1.14 5.24
C GLN A 128 -9.75 -0.47 5.46
N ALA A 129 -9.64 0.52 6.34
CA ALA A 129 -8.42 1.32 6.54
C ALA A 129 -7.85 1.87 5.22
N ALA A 130 -8.73 2.23 4.30
CA ALA A 130 -8.39 2.86 3.03
C ALA A 130 -8.80 4.33 3.03
N SER A 131 -7.90 5.21 2.62
CA SER A 131 -8.16 6.64 2.45
C SER A 131 -8.39 6.99 0.99
N ILE A 132 -9.22 8.01 0.77
CA ILE A 132 -9.42 8.58 -0.56
C ILE A 132 -8.30 9.58 -0.83
N ASN A 133 -7.56 9.35 -1.91
CA ASN A 133 -6.56 10.28 -2.41
C ASN A 133 -6.87 10.55 -3.89
N LEU A 134 -7.50 11.68 -4.16
CA LEU A 134 -7.88 12.06 -5.52
C LEU A 134 -6.82 12.95 -6.14
N ASN A 135 -6.56 12.72 -7.42
CA ASN A 135 -5.85 13.69 -8.25
C ASN A 135 -6.79 14.86 -8.61
N ASN A 136 -6.25 16.05 -8.82
CA ASN A 136 -7.05 17.23 -9.13
C ASN A 136 -7.56 17.24 -10.59
N SER A 137 -6.96 16.45 -11.47
CA SER A 137 -7.32 16.33 -12.88
C SER A 137 -6.88 14.99 -13.47
N LEU A 138 -7.37 14.64 -14.66
CA LEU A 138 -6.86 13.50 -15.45
C LEU A 138 -5.37 13.62 -15.75
N LYS A 139 -4.88 14.83 -16.01
CA LYS A 139 -3.45 15.09 -16.24
C LYS A 139 -2.62 14.76 -15.01
N ASP A 140 -3.11 15.13 -13.83
CA ASP A 140 -2.42 14.82 -12.57
C ASP A 140 -2.44 13.34 -12.29
N ALA A 141 -3.54 12.63 -12.59
CA ALA A 141 -3.61 11.18 -12.48
C ALA A 141 -2.57 10.49 -13.37
N VAL A 142 -2.42 10.92 -14.62
CA VAL A 142 -1.37 10.41 -15.54
C VAL A 142 0.03 10.69 -14.99
N THR A 143 0.25 11.89 -14.46
CA THR A 143 1.53 12.30 -13.87
C THR A 143 1.85 11.45 -12.65
N PHE A 144 0.86 11.21 -11.77
CA PHE A 144 0.99 10.33 -10.62
C PHE A 144 1.44 8.93 -11.03
N VAL A 145 0.76 8.30 -12.01
CA VAL A 145 1.12 6.95 -12.48
C VAL A 145 2.53 6.91 -13.05
N LYS A 146 2.96 7.93 -13.79
CA LYS A 146 4.34 8.02 -14.31
C LYS A 146 5.36 8.09 -13.18
N ASN A 147 5.13 8.94 -12.19
CA ASN A 147 6.01 9.11 -11.04
C ASN A 147 6.12 7.84 -10.23
N GLU A 148 5.00 7.16 -9.99
CA GLU A 148 4.95 5.88 -9.30
C GLU A 148 5.70 4.78 -10.06
N THR A 149 5.51 4.73 -11.37
CA THR A 149 6.24 3.78 -12.23
C THR A 149 7.76 4.00 -12.12
N GLU A 150 8.20 5.25 -12.15
CA GLU A 150 9.63 5.57 -12.05
C GLU A 150 10.17 5.30 -10.64
N ARG A 151 9.41 5.62 -9.59
CA ARG A 151 9.75 5.32 -8.20
C ARG A 151 9.98 3.81 -8.01
N LEU A 152 9.02 3.00 -8.45
CA LEU A 152 9.11 1.54 -8.34
C LEU A 152 10.23 0.95 -9.21
N ARG A 153 10.47 1.51 -10.40
CA ARG A 153 11.59 1.10 -11.25
C ARG A 153 12.94 1.32 -10.57
N LYS A 154 13.14 2.49 -9.96
CA LYS A 154 14.36 2.80 -9.19
C LYS A 154 14.53 1.85 -8.01
N ALA A 155 13.45 1.59 -7.28
CA ALA A 155 13.46 0.65 -6.16
C ALA A 155 13.82 -0.77 -6.61
N CYS A 156 13.33 -1.24 -7.77
CA CYS A 156 13.71 -2.54 -8.34
C CYS A 156 15.21 -2.62 -8.65
N ILE A 157 15.80 -1.56 -9.16
CA ILE A 157 17.24 -1.52 -9.48
C ILE A 157 18.06 -1.60 -8.19
N VAL A 158 17.74 -0.76 -7.19
CA VAL A 158 18.47 -0.71 -5.92
C VAL A 158 18.38 -2.04 -5.14
N SER A 159 17.23 -2.71 -5.19
CA SER A 159 17.01 -3.97 -4.48
C SER A 159 17.42 -5.23 -5.25
N ASN A 160 18.12 -5.10 -6.38
CA ASN A 160 18.47 -6.23 -7.26
C ASN A 160 17.26 -7.15 -7.55
N PHE A 161 16.13 -6.54 -7.85
CA PHE A 161 14.89 -7.25 -8.16
C PHE A 161 14.91 -7.65 -9.63
N SER A 162 15.31 -8.90 -9.91
CA SER A 162 15.20 -9.53 -11.23
C SER A 162 13.90 -10.31 -11.38
#